data_62d6d2ba134fc970b5ca10756f97bf67
#
_entry.id   62d6d2ba134fc970b5ca10756f97bf67
#
_cell.length_a   1.000
_cell.length_b   1.000
_cell.length_c   1.000
_cell.angle_alpha   90.00
_cell.angle_beta   90.00
_cell.angle_gamma   90.00
#
_symmetry.space_group_name_H-M   'P 1'
#
loop_
_entity.id
_entity.type
_entity.pdbx_description
1 polymer ?
#
loop_
_entity_poly.entity_id
_entity_poly.type
_entity_poly.pdbx_seq_one_letter_code
_entity_poly.pdbx_strand_id
1 'polypeptide(L)'
;TEVSLSDVLHDLKTIISGQIHAKQLELYMDAMDVTNEDVYCDKTRLNQVLLNLLSNAVKFTPAGGTVSVRLKQLPGTAKGSALYEIRVKDNGIGMSQEFVKKIFSPFERERTSTVSRTQGTGLGMAITKNIVDMMGGTIEVQTAQGKGTEFIVRLPFRIQPEQHRIEKIAELEGLKALVVDDDFDT
;
A
#
# COMPACT_ATOMS: atom_id res chain seq x y z
N THR A 1 15.38 -2.47 7.14
CA THR A 1 15.05 -1.97 8.48
C THR A 1 13.78 -2.61 8.99
N GLU A 2 13.57 -2.59 10.31
CA GLU A 2 12.31 -2.98 10.95
C GLU A 2 11.25 -1.93 10.65
N VAL A 3 10.07 -2.37 10.24
CA VAL A 3 8.98 -1.50 9.79
C VAL A 3 7.64 -2.09 10.21
N SER A 4 6.80 -1.27 10.84
CA SER A 4 5.38 -1.57 11.03
C SER A 4 4.60 -1.10 9.79
N LEU A 5 3.87 -1.99 9.16
CA LEU A 5 3.05 -1.66 7.99
C LEU A 5 1.84 -0.79 8.38
N SER A 6 1.33 -0.94 9.60
CA SER A 6 0.30 -0.04 10.14
C SER A 6 0.79 1.39 10.24
N ASP A 7 2.02 1.60 10.74
CA ASP A 7 2.64 2.93 10.80
C ASP A 7 2.85 3.52 9.40
N VAL A 8 3.25 2.70 8.44
CA VAL A 8 3.39 3.14 7.03
C VAL A 8 2.05 3.65 6.49
N LEU A 9 0.96 2.91 6.69
CA LEU A 9 -0.36 3.34 6.23
C LEU A 9 -0.82 4.63 6.94
N HIS A 10 -0.54 4.75 8.24
CA HIS A 10 -0.87 5.95 9.02
C HIS A 10 -0.09 7.18 8.52
N ASP A 11 1.21 7.04 8.30
CA ASP A 11 2.07 8.09 7.76
C ASP A 11 1.59 8.54 6.37
N LEU A 12 1.27 7.58 5.49
CA LEU A 12 0.75 7.86 4.15
C LEU A 12 -0.57 8.64 4.21
N LYS A 13 -1.49 8.22 5.08
CA LYS A 13 -2.77 8.92 5.28
C LYS A 13 -2.55 10.36 5.70
N THR A 14 -1.62 10.60 6.62
CA THR A 14 -1.27 11.94 7.09
C THR A 14 -0.69 12.81 5.97
N ILE A 15 0.24 12.26 5.18
CA ILE A 15 0.90 12.99 4.09
C ILE A 15 -0.11 13.38 3.00
N ILE A 16 -1.00 12.46 2.61
CA ILE A 16 -1.92 12.69 1.48
C ILE A 16 -3.18 13.48 1.88
N SER A 17 -3.50 13.57 3.17
CA SER A 17 -4.76 14.12 3.68
C SER A 17 -5.04 15.55 3.19
N GLY A 18 -4.02 16.39 3.10
CA GLY A 18 -4.16 17.75 2.60
C GLY A 18 -4.64 17.81 1.14
N GLN A 19 -4.09 16.95 0.29
CA GLN A 19 -4.49 16.86 -1.13
C GLN A 19 -5.88 16.25 -1.29
N ILE A 20 -6.19 15.24 -0.50
CA ILE A 20 -7.52 14.60 -0.45
C ILE A 20 -8.58 15.64 -0.08
N HIS A 21 -8.34 16.40 0.98
CA HIS A 21 -9.26 17.43 1.45
C HIS A 21 -9.41 18.57 0.45
N ALA A 22 -8.31 19.11 -0.07
CA ALA A 22 -8.30 20.20 -1.05
C ALA A 22 -9.07 19.84 -2.33
N LYS A 23 -9.07 18.59 -2.73
CA LYS A 23 -9.77 18.10 -3.93
C LYS A 23 -11.14 17.49 -3.62
N GLN A 24 -11.58 17.52 -2.36
CA GLN A 24 -12.87 16.97 -1.93
C GLN A 24 -13.05 15.49 -2.30
N LEU A 25 -12.00 14.69 -2.09
CA LEU A 25 -12.02 13.26 -2.30
C LEU A 25 -12.35 12.51 -1.01
N GLU A 26 -12.86 11.30 -1.14
CA GLU A 26 -12.98 10.35 -0.04
C GLU A 26 -11.78 9.40 -0.07
N LEU A 27 -11.15 9.17 1.09
CA LEU A 27 -10.03 8.25 1.25
C LEU A 27 -10.40 7.13 2.22
N TYR A 28 -10.32 5.89 1.76
CA TYR A 28 -10.45 4.69 2.57
C TYR A 28 -9.11 3.96 2.64
N MET A 29 -8.69 3.61 3.85
CA MET A 29 -7.47 2.81 4.06
C MET A 29 -7.80 1.70 5.04
N ASP A 30 -7.61 0.46 4.62
CA ASP A 30 -7.87 -0.72 5.43
C ASP A 30 -6.74 -1.75 5.32
N ALA A 31 -6.62 -2.58 6.36
CA ALA A 31 -5.77 -3.77 6.39
C ALA A 31 -6.66 -4.97 6.69
N MET A 32 -6.64 -5.96 5.80
CA MET A 32 -7.45 -7.17 5.90
C MET A 32 -6.57 -8.40 5.99
N ASP A 33 -6.90 -9.31 6.91
CA ASP A 33 -6.19 -10.58 7.09
C ASP A 33 -4.67 -10.39 7.27
N VAL A 34 -4.25 -9.32 7.95
CA VAL A 34 -2.84 -9.06 8.28
C VAL A 34 -2.59 -9.56 9.70
N THR A 35 -1.88 -10.67 9.81
CA THR A 35 -1.49 -11.26 11.09
C THR A 35 -0.10 -10.81 11.54
N ASN A 36 0.76 -10.44 10.60
CA ASN A 36 2.12 -9.98 10.88
C ASN A 36 2.30 -8.61 10.22
N GLU A 37 2.17 -7.55 11.00
CA GLU A 37 2.36 -6.18 10.50
C GLU A 37 3.80 -5.69 10.60
N ASP A 38 4.61 -6.31 11.45
CA ASP A 38 6.00 -5.98 11.65
C ASP A 38 6.89 -6.80 10.73
N VAL A 39 7.59 -6.10 9.85
CA VAL A 39 8.38 -6.72 8.77
C VAL A 39 9.76 -6.08 8.63
N TYR A 40 10.64 -6.76 7.93
CA TYR A 40 11.92 -6.18 7.47
C TYR A 40 11.80 -5.73 6.02
N CYS A 41 11.87 -4.44 5.79
CA CYS A 41 11.88 -3.88 4.44
C CYS A 41 12.64 -2.54 4.34
N ASP A 42 12.77 -2.03 3.14
CA ASP A 42 13.21 -0.66 2.89
C ASP A 42 12.00 0.29 2.96
N LYS A 43 11.80 0.92 4.13
CA LYS A 43 10.70 1.86 4.39
C LYS A 43 10.68 3.01 3.38
N THR A 44 11.85 3.53 3.01
CA THR A 44 11.94 4.67 2.10
C THR A 44 11.44 4.31 0.72
N ARG A 45 11.85 3.17 0.19
CA ARG A 45 11.40 2.68 -1.11
C ARG A 45 9.93 2.30 -1.10
N LEU A 46 9.47 1.62 -0.05
CA LEU A 46 8.05 1.31 0.11
C LEU A 46 7.18 2.58 0.11
N ASN A 47 7.56 3.58 0.90
CA ASN A 47 6.86 4.86 0.92
C ASN A 47 6.88 5.55 -0.45
N GLN A 48 8.00 5.51 -1.16
CA GLN A 48 8.11 6.10 -2.51
C GLN A 48 7.15 5.45 -3.50
N VAL A 49 7.04 4.12 -3.48
CA VAL A 49 6.07 3.38 -4.31
C VAL A 49 4.64 3.80 -3.98
N LEU A 50 4.27 3.75 -2.71
CA LEU A 50 2.89 4.01 -2.28
C LEU A 50 2.48 5.47 -2.47
N LEU A 51 3.35 6.42 -2.16
CA LEU A 51 3.09 7.85 -2.39
C LEU A 51 2.93 8.15 -3.88
N ASN A 52 3.71 7.51 -4.74
CA ASN A 52 3.60 7.72 -6.18
C ASN A 52 2.26 7.18 -6.72
N LEU A 53 1.83 6.00 -6.28
CA LEU A 53 0.53 5.45 -6.65
C LEU A 53 -0.62 6.30 -6.11
N LEU A 54 -0.55 6.72 -4.85
CA LEU A 54 -1.58 7.58 -4.23
C LEU A 54 -1.65 8.95 -4.87
N SER A 55 -0.52 9.59 -5.15
CA SER A 55 -0.48 10.89 -5.82
C SER A 55 -1.11 10.82 -7.20
N ASN A 56 -0.88 9.74 -7.94
CA ASN A 56 -1.53 9.52 -9.23
C ASN A 56 -3.05 9.32 -9.06
N ALA A 57 -3.49 8.51 -8.09
CA ALA A 57 -4.90 8.32 -7.81
C ALA A 57 -5.60 9.64 -7.50
N VAL A 58 -5.04 10.45 -6.61
CA VAL A 58 -5.57 11.79 -6.28
C VAL A 58 -5.58 12.72 -7.49
N LYS A 59 -4.52 12.68 -8.30
CA LYS A 59 -4.35 13.53 -9.47
C LYS A 59 -5.43 13.27 -10.52
N PHE A 60 -5.72 11.99 -10.80
CA PHE A 60 -6.61 11.58 -11.88
C PHE A 60 -8.06 11.27 -11.44
N THR A 61 -8.37 11.46 -10.17
CA THR A 61 -9.74 11.36 -9.66
C THR A 61 -10.37 12.75 -9.58
N PRO A 62 -11.50 13.00 -10.24
CA PRO A 62 -12.23 14.28 -10.13
C PRO A 62 -12.71 14.54 -8.69
N ALA A 63 -12.99 15.82 -8.38
CA ALA A 63 -13.57 16.20 -7.10
C ALA A 63 -14.85 15.40 -6.81
N GLY A 64 -15.02 14.98 -5.56
CA GLY A 64 -16.12 14.11 -5.13
C GLY A 64 -15.88 12.62 -5.36
N GLY A 65 -14.75 12.23 -5.97
CA GLY A 65 -14.40 10.84 -6.19
C GLY A 65 -13.82 10.16 -4.96
N THR A 66 -13.45 8.90 -5.12
CA THR A 66 -12.98 8.02 -4.05
C THR A 66 -11.64 7.41 -4.40
N VAL A 67 -10.74 7.38 -3.41
CA VAL A 67 -9.46 6.67 -3.44
C VAL A 67 -9.43 5.68 -2.28
N SER A 68 -8.99 4.46 -2.52
CA SER A 68 -8.85 3.45 -1.48
C SER A 68 -7.49 2.77 -1.53
N VAL A 69 -6.96 2.44 -0.36
CA VAL A 69 -5.75 1.65 -0.17
C VAL A 69 -6.12 0.44 0.69
N ARG A 70 -5.83 -0.74 0.18
CA ARG A 70 -6.05 -1.98 0.91
C ARG A 70 -4.77 -2.77 1.01
N LEU A 71 -4.39 -3.12 2.23
CA LEU A 71 -3.29 -4.04 2.53
C LEU A 71 -3.86 -5.40 2.88
N LYS A 72 -3.30 -6.45 2.29
CA LYS A 72 -3.62 -7.85 2.61
C LYS A 72 -2.35 -8.67 2.73
N GLN A 73 -2.29 -9.53 3.74
CA GLN A 73 -1.23 -10.52 3.84
C GLN A 73 -1.64 -11.80 3.12
N LEU A 74 -0.73 -12.34 2.33
CA LEU A 74 -0.86 -13.61 1.62
C LEU A 74 0.22 -14.58 2.13
N PRO A 75 0.02 -15.91 1.97
CA PRO A 75 1.05 -16.86 2.32
C PRO A 75 2.37 -16.56 1.60
N GLY A 76 3.48 -16.61 2.34
CA GLY A 76 4.83 -16.46 1.80
C GLY A 76 5.33 -17.73 1.13
N THR A 77 6.30 -17.59 0.24
CA THR A 77 6.97 -18.70 -0.44
C THR A 77 8.07 -19.35 0.40
N ALA A 78 8.55 -18.68 1.44
CA ALA A 78 9.61 -19.13 2.32
C ALA A 78 9.18 -19.02 3.78
N LYS A 79 9.71 -19.92 4.62
CA LYS A 79 9.49 -19.90 6.08
C LYS A 79 9.99 -18.56 6.66
N GLY A 80 9.18 -17.93 7.50
CA GLY A 80 9.51 -16.62 8.10
C GLY A 80 9.32 -15.43 7.16
N SER A 81 8.61 -15.61 6.04
CA SER A 81 8.22 -14.52 5.13
C SER A 81 6.74 -14.60 4.79
N ALA A 82 6.18 -13.46 4.40
CA ALA A 82 4.85 -13.37 3.82
C ALA A 82 4.87 -12.48 2.58
N LEU A 83 3.87 -12.65 1.74
CA LEU A 83 3.61 -11.80 0.59
C LEU A 83 2.55 -10.77 1.00
N TYR A 84 2.85 -9.50 0.81
CA TYR A 84 1.90 -8.42 1.11
C TYR A 84 1.38 -7.84 -0.19
N GLU A 85 0.07 -7.89 -0.36
CA GLU A 85 -0.63 -7.29 -1.48
C GLU A 85 -1.19 -5.94 -1.06
N ILE A 86 -0.79 -4.89 -1.77
CA ILE A 86 -1.28 -3.53 -1.56
C ILE A 86 -2.01 -3.11 -2.82
N ARG A 87 -3.28 -2.77 -2.67
CA ARG A 87 -4.14 -2.29 -3.75
C ARG A 87 -4.42 -0.82 -3.56
N VAL A 88 -4.08 -0.02 -4.54
CA VAL A 88 -4.44 1.40 -4.62
C VAL A 88 -5.44 1.57 -5.75
N LYS A 89 -6.66 1.91 -5.39
CA LYS A 89 -7.79 2.01 -6.31
C LYS A 89 -8.41 3.40 -6.28
N ASP A 90 -8.75 3.90 -7.43
CA ASP A 90 -9.54 5.11 -7.62
C ASP A 90 -10.71 4.89 -8.57
N ASN A 91 -11.72 5.74 -8.49
CA ASN A 91 -12.83 5.79 -9.44
C ASN A 91 -12.71 6.97 -10.41
N GLY A 92 -11.48 7.33 -10.76
CA GLY A 92 -11.16 8.44 -11.64
C GLY A 92 -11.39 8.18 -13.13
N ILE A 93 -10.66 8.91 -13.96
CA ILE A 93 -10.83 8.86 -15.43
C ILE A 93 -10.42 7.53 -16.06
N GLY A 94 -9.62 6.72 -15.38
CA GLY A 94 -9.07 5.49 -15.93
C GLY A 94 -8.10 5.75 -17.09
N MET A 95 -7.67 4.69 -17.74
CA MET A 95 -6.70 4.71 -18.84
C MET A 95 -7.18 3.88 -20.01
N SER A 96 -6.72 4.25 -21.22
CA SER A 96 -6.92 3.44 -22.43
C SER A 96 -6.08 2.15 -22.38
N GLN A 97 -6.55 1.10 -23.03
CA GLN A 97 -5.79 -0.16 -23.14
C GLN A 97 -4.48 0.01 -23.94
N GLU A 98 -4.42 0.99 -24.82
CA GLU A 98 -3.20 1.34 -25.54
C GLU A 98 -2.16 1.94 -24.61
N PHE A 99 -2.58 2.86 -23.72
CA PHE A 99 -1.68 3.49 -22.75
C PHE A 99 -1.19 2.50 -21.68
N VAL A 100 -2.05 1.60 -21.20
CA VAL A 100 -1.69 0.56 -20.23
C VAL A 100 -0.46 -0.25 -20.66
N LYS A 101 -0.32 -0.54 -21.96
CA LYS A 101 0.83 -1.27 -22.50
C LYS A 101 2.16 -0.52 -22.32
N LYS A 102 2.11 0.79 -22.12
CA LYS A 102 3.26 1.69 -22.03
C LYS A 102 3.43 2.36 -20.66
N ILE A 103 2.52 2.12 -19.73
CA ILE A 103 2.45 2.88 -18.47
C ILE A 103 3.74 2.83 -17.65
N PHE A 104 4.49 1.73 -17.75
CA PHE A 104 5.77 1.56 -17.05
C PHE A 104 6.99 1.99 -17.88
N SER A 105 6.78 2.48 -19.12
CA SER A 105 7.84 3.03 -19.95
C SER A 105 8.15 4.47 -19.51
N PRO A 106 9.45 4.86 -19.48
CA PRO A 106 9.83 6.23 -19.14
C PRO A 106 9.24 7.25 -20.10
N PHE A 107 8.86 8.43 -19.60
CA PHE A 107 8.36 9.58 -20.36
C PHE A 107 7.03 9.36 -21.09
N GLU A 108 6.36 8.24 -20.89
CA GLU A 108 5.04 8.01 -21.47
C GLU A 108 3.95 8.74 -20.66
N ARG A 109 3.03 9.35 -21.42
CA ARG A 109 1.87 10.07 -20.87
C ARG A 109 0.68 9.85 -21.78
N GLU A 110 -0.48 9.60 -21.21
CA GLU A 110 -1.70 9.52 -21.97
C GLU A 110 -2.10 10.93 -22.45
N ARG A 111 -2.14 11.11 -23.76
CA ARG A 111 -2.52 12.39 -24.39
C ARG A 111 -4.03 12.45 -24.57
N THR A 112 -4.75 12.85 -23.52
CA THR A 112 -6.15 13.20 -23.61
C THR A 112 -6.33 14.69 -23.28
N SER A 113 -7.40 15.30 -23.73
CA SER A 113 -7.70 16.72 -23.45
C SER A 113 -7.75 17.03 -21.95
N THR A 114 -8.09 16.03 -21.13
CA THR A 114 -8.17 16.14 -19.67
C THR A 114 -6.79 16.00 -19.03
N VAL A 115 -5.93 15.13 -19.56
CA VAL A 115 -4.59 14.82 -19.01
C VAL A 115 -3.54 15.85 -19.42
N SER A 116 -3.72 16.53 -20.56
CA SER A 116 -2.77 17.56 -21.03
C SER A 116 -2.61 18.76 -20.09
N ARG A 117 -3.60 19.01 -19.22
CA ARG A 117 -3.55 20.06 -18.19
C ARG A 117 -2.89 19.63 -16.89
N THR A 118 -2.55 18.35 -16.72
CA THR A 118 -2.05 17.80 -15.47
C THR A 118 -0.52 17.68 -15.54
N GLN A 119 0.19 18.43 -14.70
CA GLN A 119 1.65 18.42 -14.64
C GLN A 119 2.17 17.04 -14.15
N GLY A 120 3.23 16.53 -14.79
CA GLY A 120 3.96 15.34 -14.37
C GLY A 120 5.09 15.03 -15.35
N THR A 121 6.16 14.41 -14.86
CA THR A 121 7.35 14.10 -15.66
C THR A 121 7.20 12.87 -16.56
N GLY A 122 6.19 12.04 -16.31
CA GLY A 122 6.05 10.72 -16.97
C GLY A 122 7.06 9.67 -16.48
N LEU A 123 7.79 9.94 -15.41
CA LEU A 123 8.80 9.03 -14.85
C LEU A 123 8.28 8.22 -13.66
N GLY A 124 7.22 8.68 -13.00
CA GLY A 124 6.77 8.11 -11.73
C GLY A 124 6.48 6.61 -11.79
N MET A 125 5.77 6.14 -12.81
CA MET A 125 5.40 4.73 -12.93
C MET A 125 6.59 3.85 -13.32
N ALA A 126 7.50 4.34 -14.15
CA ALA A 126 8.74 3.63 -14.49
C ALA A 126 9.63 3.46 -13.24
N ILE A 127 9.77 4.49 -12.42
CA ILE A 127 10.50 4.45 -11.15
C ILE A 127 9.82 3.48 -10.19
N THR A 128 8.51 3.54 -10.06
CA THR A 128 7.72 2.62 -9.21
C THR A 128 7.94 1.16 -9.62
N LYS A 129 7.87 0.86 -10.90
CA LYS A 129 8.13 -0.49 -11.43
C LYS A 129 9.54 -0.96 -11.08
N ASN A 130 10.55 -0.13 -11.28
CA ASN A 130 11.93 -0.46 -10.95
C ASN A 130 12.13 -0.73 -9.45
N ILE A 131 11.53 0.08 -8.59
CA ILE A 131 11.61 -0.12 -7.14
C ILE A 131 10.94 -1.44 -6.74
N VAL A 132 9.75 -1.71 -7.24
CA VAL A 132 9.02 -2.96 -6.96
C VAL A 132 9.83 -4.17 -7.42
N ASP A 133 10.43 -4.12 -8.60
CA ASP A 133 11.30 -5.19 -9.12
C ASP A 133 12.54 -5.39 -8.23
N MET A 134 13.20 -4.30 -7.79
CA MET A 134 14.34 -4.38 -6.87
C MET A 134 13.97 -4.93 -5.50
N MET A 135 12.73 -4.75 -5.06
CA MET A 135 12.20 -5.33 -3.82
C MET A 135 11.72 -6.79 -3.99
N GLY A 136 11.90 -7.36 -5.19
CA GLY A 136 11.51 -8.76 -5.50
C GLY A 136 10.00 -8.95 -5.65
N GLY A 137 9.26 -7.88 -5.88
CA GLY A 137 7.82 -7.89 -6.00
C GLY A 137 7.28 -7.82 -7.43
N THR A 138 5.98 -7.64 -7.53
CA THR A 138 5.27 -7.45 -8.80
C THR A 138 4.31 -6.27 -8.71
N ILE A 139 4.05 -5.61 -9.83
CA ILE A 139 3.03 -4.58 -9.95
C ILE A 139 2.16 -4.85 -11.18
N GLU A 140 0.86 -4.80 -10.98
CA GLU A 140 -0.17 -4.96 -12.01
C GLU A 140 -1.09 -3.76 -12.02
N VAL A 141 -1.75 -3.52 -13.14
CA VAL A 141 -2.74 -2.44 -13.30
C VAL A 141 -4.02 -2.99 -13.93
N GLN A 142 -5.14 -2.63 -13.34
CA GLN A 142 -6.48 -2.89 -13.86
C GLN A 142 -7.18 -1.55 -14.03
N THR A 143 -7.59 -1.22 -15.25
CA THR A 143 -8.19 0.07 -15.56
C THR A 143 -9.04 -0.01 -16.81
N ALA A 144 -10.01 0.89 -16.88
CA ALA A 144 -10.76 1.18 -18.09
C ALA A 144 -11.13 2.66 -18.09
N GLN A 145 -11.21 3.27 -19.26
CA GLN A 145 -11.62 4.66 -19.40
C GLN A 145 -12.99 4.89 -18.76
N GLY A 146 -13.09 5.91 -17.92
CA GLY A 146 -14.29 6.28 -17.18
C GLY A 146 -14.63 5.40 -15.98
N LYS A 147 -13.82 4.37 -15.69
CA LYS A 147 -14.08 3.43 -14.58
C LYS A 147 -13.02 3.44 -13.48
N GLY A 148 -12.00 4.30 -13.63
CA GLY A 148 -10.91 4.39 -12.67
C GLY A 148 -9.79 3.40 -12.90
N THR A 149 -8.89 3.33 -11.91
CA THR A 149 -7.67 2.53 -11.98
C THR A 149 -7.43 1.82 -10.66
N GLU A 150 -6.98 0.59 -10.71
CA GLU A 150 -6.48 -0.17 -9.56
C GLU A 150 -5.07 -0.66 -9.86
N PHE A 151 -4.10 -0.24 -9.03
CA PHE A 151 -2.76 -0.81 -9.01
C PHE A 151 -2.68 -1.86 -7.92
N ILE A 152 -2.09 -3.00 -8.26
CA ILE A 152 -1.91 -4.13 -7.36
C ILE A 152 -0.42 -4.40 -7.24
N VAL A 153 0.14 -4.09 -6.07
CA VAL A 153 1.57 -4.33 -5.76
C VAL A 153 1.66 -5.49 -4.79
N ARG A 154 2.52 -6.47 -5.11
CA ARG A 154 2.82 -7.60 -4.23
C ARG A 154 4.29 -7.61 -3.89
N LEU A 155 4.61 -7.56 -2.61
CA LEU A 155 5.97 -7.47 -2.09
C LEU A 155 6.22 -8.58 -1.06
N PRO A 156 7.29 -9.36 -1.23
CA PRO A 156 7.70 -10.35 -0.23
C PRO A 156 8.49 -9.64 0.88
N PHE A 157 8.08 -9.83 2.13
CA PHE A 157 8.83 -9.33 3.29
C PHE A 157 9.13 -10.45 4.26
N ARG A 158 10.27 -10.35 4.94
CA ARG A 158 10.56 -11.16 6.11
C ARG A 158 9.73 -10.65 7.28
N ILE A 159 9.06 -11.56 7.95
CA ILE A 159 8.27 -11.28 9.14
C ILE A 159 9.24 -11.14 10.31
N GLN A 160 9.03 -10.15 11.17
CA GLN A 160 9.71 -10.08 12.45
C GLN A 160 9.18 -11.21 13.34
N PRO A 161 10.04 -11.94 14.06
CA PRO A 161 9.56 -12.85 15.07
C PRO A 161 8.76 -12.05 16.10
N GLU A 162 7.61 -12.59 16.49
CA GLU A 162 6.81 -11.99 17.56
C GLU A 162 7.70 -11.75 18.78
N GLN A 163 8.08 -10.52 19.00
CA GLN A 163 8.61 -10.14 20.29
C GLN A 163 7.40 -10.06 21.20
N HIS A 164 7.17 -11.11 21.99
CA HIS A 164 6.35 -10.96 23.16
C HIS A 164 7.02 -9.89 24.03
N ARG A 165 6.67 -8.62 23.79
CA ARG A 165 6.91 -7.57 24.77
C ARG A 165 6.04 -7.91 25.96
N ILE A 166 6.60 -8.72 26.87
CA ILE A 166 6.10 -8.80 28.22
C ILE A 166 6.42 -7.44 28.83
N GLU A 167 5.56 -6.45 28.62
CA GLU A 167 5.59 -5.24 29.41
C GLU A 167 5.28 -5.66 30.84
N LYS A 168 6.31 -5.64 31.67
CA LYS A 168 6.11 -5.82 33.10
C LYS A 168 5.27 -4.62 33.60
N ILE A 169 4.00 -4.87 33.79
CA ILE A 169 3.13 -3.92 34.44
C ILE A 169 3.52 -3.94 35.90
N ALA A 170 4.20 -2.90 36.37
CA ALA A 170 4.74 -2.81 37.73
C ALA A 170 3.67 -3.05 38.80
N GLU A 171 2.42 -2.66 38.55
CA GLU A 171 1.27 -2.87 39.43
C GLU A 171 0.84 -4.34 39.57
N LEU A 172 1.29 -5.22 38.65
CA LEU A 172 0.99 -6.65 38.67
C LEU A 172 2.13 -7.47 39.29
N GLU A 173 3.24 -6.84 39.68
CA GLU A 173 4.37 -7.52 40.28
C GLU A 173 3.98 -8.07 41.68
N GLY A 174 4.10 -9.41 41.81
CA GLY A 174 3.73 -10.11 43.03
C GLY A 174 2.26 -10.55 43.14
N LEU A 175 1.41 -10.23 42.16
CA LEU A 175 0.06 -10.77 42.10
C LEU A 175 0.07 -12.20 41.53
N LYS A 176 -0.81 -13.04 42.10
CA LYS A 176 -1.05 -14.39 41.63
C LYS A 176 -2.17 -14.35 40.61
N ALA A 177 -1.90 -14.76 39.36
CA ALA A 177 -2.90 -14.90 38.33
C ALA A 177 -3.29 -16.37 38.17
N LEU A 178 -4.59 -16.63 38.06
CA LEU A 178 -5.12 -17.94 37.66
C LEU A 178 -5.37 -17.88 36.15
N VAL A 179 -4.62 -18.68 35.40
CA VAL A 179 -4.87 -18.86 33.96
C VAL A 179 -5.69 -20.14 33.83
N VAL A 180 -6.91 -20.00 33.27
CA VAL A 180 -7.77 -21.15 32.92
C VAL A 180 -7.72 -21.23 31.39
N ASP A 181 -7.16 -22.33 30.90
CA ASP A 181 -7.12 -22.68 29.48
C ASP A 181 -8.11 -23.82 29.27
N ASP A 182 -8.96 -23.73 28.26
CA ASP A 182 -9.93 -24.76 27.86
C ASP A 182 -9.43 -25.61 26.69
N ASP A 183 -8.23 -25.36 26.18
CA ASP A 183 -7.58 -26.22 25.22
C ASP A 183 -6.94 -27.45 25.88
N PHE A 184 -7.65 -28.58 25.80
CA PHE A 184 -7.11 -29.87 26.07
C PHE A 184 -6.44 -30.45 24.81
N ASP A 185 -5.27 -29.97 24.45
CA ASP A 185 -4.39 -30.73 23.55
C ASP A 185 -3.56 -31.74 24.33
N THR A 186 -4.01 -32.98 24.21
CA THR A 186 -3.22 -34.18 24.57
C THR A 186 -2.24 -34.55 23.48
#